data_1959753ada761335cba20e5f646ab121
#
_entry.id   1959753ada761335cba20e5f646ab121
#
_cell.length_a   1.000
_cell.length_b   1.000
_cell.length_c   1.000
_cell.angle_alpha   90.00
_cell.angle_beta   90.00
_cell.angle_gamma   90.00
#
_symmetry.space_group_name_H-M   'P 1'
#
loop_
_entity.id
_entity.type
_entity.pdbx_description
1 polymer ?
#
loop_
_entity_poly.entity_id
_entity_poly.type
_entity_poly.pdbx_seq_one_letter_code
_entity_poly.pdbx_strand_id
1 'polypeptide(L)'
;MKDVLIASFDMEIGGVERSLISMLDSFDYKNNNVDLMLYSHTGDFMNLINKKVNLISENKKYSTFRKSIGEIFKEGQVALGISRLRAKRNCNKIAEKYKLNESSYVQMQLMWKYSIKYLPKLQKQYDMAISYLWPHYFVAEKVNAKVKVAWIHTDYSKLDTDIELDLEMWDKYDYIFAVSEECKNSFLPKYPSLLNKVNILENITAVDFIEKMANKEVKDFNTKKNEFNLLSVARFSPAKGIDNAVKALKVLHNRGLTNIKWNVVGYGGDEENIRKLIKDNNLEDSFILLGKKTNPYPYMKKCDLYVQPSRYEGKAVTVVEAQILNKPVLITNYPTAKSQVKENYDGVICELSVEGIADGVEELFKNRMKLNALEENCKKTNYSNSYELEKLYSLYR
;
A
#
# COMPACT_ATOMS: atom_id res chain seq x y z
N MET A 1 -10.66 -22.95 -18.57
CA MET A 1 -10.23 -21.95 -17.57
C MET A 1 -8.73 -21.73 -17.75
N LYS A 2 -8.26 -20.54 -17.55
CA LYS A 2 -6.82 -20.21 -17.62
C LYS A 2 -6.18 -20.36 -16.24
N ASP A 3 -4.98 -20.88 -16.18
CA ASP A 3 -4.21 -21.00 -14.93
C ASP A 3 -3.35 -19.77 -14.71
N VAL A 4 -3.62 -19.02 -13.64
CA VAL A 4 -2.92 -17.80 -13.28
C VAL A 4 -2.23 -17.98 -11.93
N LEU A 5 -0.93 -17.67 -11.87
CA LEU A 5 -0.18 -17.57 -10.63
C LEU A 5 -0.04 -16.10 -10.22
N ILE A 6 -0.29 -15.80 -8.96
CA ILE A 6 0.06 -14.52 -8.34
C ILE A 6 1.05 -14.80 -7.21
N ALA A 7 2.19 -14.11 -7.21
CA ALA A 7 3.22 -14.26 -6.19
C ALA A 7 3.44 -12.96 -5.43
N SER A 8 3.46 -13.04 -4.10
CA SER A 8 3.74 -11.93 -3.20
C SER A 8 4.58 -12.42 -2.00
N PHE A 9 4.93 -11.49 -1.11
CA PHE A 9 5.83 -11.80 -0.01
C PHE A 9 5.10 -12.45 1.18
N ASP A 10 4.19 -11.74 1.78
CA ASP A 10 3.35 -12.12 2.91
C ASP A 10 2.05 -11.30 2.89
N MET A 11 1.25 -11.36 3.95
CA MET A 11 -0.01 -10.64 4.07
C MET A 11 -0.04 -9.74 5.31
N GLU A 12 1.07 -9.04 5.57
CA GLU A 12 1.15 -8.03 6.63
C GLU A 12 0.26 -6.82 6.30
N ILE A 13 -0.04 -5.99 7.32
CA ILE A 13 -0.85 -4.78 7.08
C ILE A 13 -0.04 -3.76 6.29
N GLY A 14 -0.38 -3.60 5.01
CA GLY A 14 0.24 -2.67 4.09
C GLY A 14 -0.68 -2.29 2.93
N GLY A 15 -0.29 -1.23 2.20
CA GLY A 15 -1.07 -0.76 1.04
C GLY A 15 -1.03 -1.74 -0.14
N VAL A 16 0.11 -2.42 -0.34
CA VAL A 16 0.29 -3.39 -1.42
C VAL A 16 -0.54 -4.65 -1.17
N GLU A 17 -0.49 -5.17 0.05
CA GLU A 17 -1.23 -6.35 0.47
C GLU A 17 -2.74 -6.10 0.43
N ARG A 18 -3.19 -4.88 0.79
CA ARG A 18 -4.59 -4.46 0.65
C ARG A 18 -5.01 -4.40 -0.81
N SER A 19 -4.19 -3.84 -1.67
CA SER A 19 -4.42 -3.81 -3.11
C SER A 19 -4.47 -5.22 -3.70
N LEU A 20 -3.62 -6.15 -3.22
CA LEU A 20 -3.68 -7.56 -3.61
C LEU A 20 -5.01 -8.20 -3.23
N ILE A 21 -5.51 -7.98 -2.01
CA ILE A 21 -6.83 -8.48 -1.58
C ILE A 21 -7.91 -7.95 -2.51
N SER A 22 -7.91 -6.64 -2.80
CA SER A 22 -8.89 -6.01 -3.68
C SER A 22 -8.83 -6.59 -5.09
N MET A 23 -7.64 -6.83 -5.62
CA MET A 23 -7.47 -7.49 -6.92
C MET A 23 -8.02 -8.92 -6.88
N LEU A 24 -7.70 -9.70 -5.86
CA LEU A 24 -8.18 -11.08 -5.70
C LEU A 24 -9.71 -11.13 -5.56
N ASP A 25 -10.34 -10.16 -4.88
CA ASP A 25 -11.80 -10.11 -4.75
C ASP A 25 -12.52 -9.73 -6.06
N SER A 26 -11.82 -8.98 -6.92
CA SER A 26 -12.35 -8.54 -8.22
C SER A 26 -12.01 -9.48 -9.39
N PHE A 27 -11.23 -10.55 -9.15
CA PHE A 27 -10.75 -11.45 -10.21
C PHE A 27 -11.88 -12.29 -10.80
N ASP A 28 -11.83 -12.53 -12.11
CA ASP A 28 -12.81 -13.38 -12.82
C ASP A 28 -12.52 -14.87 -12.60
N TYR A 29 -13.07 -15.43 -11.54
CA TYR A 29 -12.97 -16.85 -11.21
C TYR A 29 -13.85 -17.78 -12.06
N LYS A 30 -14.68 -17.25 -12.95
CA LYS A 30 -15.45 -18.07 -13.89
C LYS A 30 -14.56 -18.60 -15.01
N ASN A 31 -13.60 -17.77 -15.41
CA ASN A 31 -12.71 -18.06 -16.52
C ASN A 31 -11.28 -18.37 -16.10
N ASN A 32 -10.92 -18.16 -14.84
CA ASN A 32 -9.56 -18.32 -14.32
C ASN A 32 -9.49 -19.16 -13.06
N ASN A 33 -8.48 -20.04 -12.99
CA ASN A 33 -8.00 -20.68 -11.77
C ASN A 33 -6.84 -19.84 -11.23
N VAL A 34 -6.94 -19.33 -10.01
CA VAL A 34 -5.92 -18.47 -9.41
C VAL A 34 -5.20 -19.21 -8.31
N ASP A 35 -3.91 -19.43 -8.50
CA ASP A 35 -2.98 -19.89 -7.47
C ASP A 35 -2.27 -18.69 -6.85
N LEU A 36 -2.23 -18.60 -5.52
CA LEU A 36 -1.49 -17.60 -4.78
C LEU A 36 -0.28 -18.23 -4.10
N MET A 37 0.91 -17.75 -4.45
CA MET A 37 2.16 -18.11 -3.77
C MET A 37 2.59 -16.96 -2.87
N LEU A 38 2.59 -17.21 -1.57
CA LEU A 38 3.21 -16.33 -0.57
C LEU A 38 4.52 -16.95 -0.10
N TYR A 39 5.57 -16.12 0.02
CA TYR A 39 6.86 -16.63 0.50
C TYR A 39 6.82 -16.94 2.00
N SER A 40 5.94 -16.24 2.75
CA SER A 40 5.64 -16.55 4.15
C SER A 40 4.13 -16.43 4.39
N HIS A 41 3.55 -17.43 5.07
CA HIS A 41 2.13 -17.42 5.47
C HIS A 41 1.95 -16.66 6.79
N THR A 42 2.37 -15.40 6.81
CA THR A 42 2.26 -14.52 7.97
C THR A 42 1.50 -13.24 7.62
N GLY A 43 1.01 -12.57 8.64
CA GLY A 43 0.34 -11.28 8.53
C GLY A 43 -1.15 -11.33 8.82
N ASP A 44 -1.64 -10.20 9.28
CA ASP A 44 -3.04 -10.03 9.74
C ASP A 44 -4.06 -10.17 8.60
N PHE A 45 -3.63 -9.98 7.34
CA PHE A 45 -4.49 -10.06 6.16
C PHE A 45 -4.66 -11.48 5.60
N MET A 46 -3.96 -12.49 6.15
CA MET A 46 -4.12 -13.90 5.71
C MET A 46 -5.59 -14.34 5.71
N ASN A 47 -6.36 -13.94 6.72
CA ASN A 47 -7.78 -14.30 6.85
C ASN A 47 -8.71 -13.55 5.89
N LEU A 48 -8.20 -12.58 5.14
CA LEU A 48 -8.94 -11.78 4.16
C LEU A 48 -8.77 -12.30 2.72
N ILE A 49 -7.89 -13.28 2.50
CA ILE A 49 -7.69 -13.89 1.19
C ILE A 49 -9.00 -14.51 0.72
N ASN A 50 -9.40 -14.21 -0.53
CA ASN A 50 -10.61 -14.75 -1.14
C ASN A 50 -10.58 -16.28 -1.17
N LYS A 51 -11.64 -16.92 -0.71
CA LYS A 51 -11.75 -18.39 -0.61
C LYS A 51 -11.71 -19.13 -1.95
N LYS A 52 -11.89 -18.42 -3.07
CA LYS A 52 -11.79 -18.98 -4.43
C LYS A 52 -10.33 -19.12 -4.89
N VAL A 53 -9.40 -18.48 -4.20
CA VAL A 53 -7.98 -18.57 -4.47
C VAL A 53 -7.43 -19.89 -3.92
N ASN A 54 -6.66 -20.59 -4.73
CA ASN A 54 -5.88 -21.74 -4.27
C ASN A 54 -4.55 -21.23 -3.66
N LEU A 55 -4.49 -21.16 -2.33
CA LEU A 55 -3.26 -20.78 -1.62
C LEU A 55 -2.28 -21.96 -1.65
N ILE A 56 -1.16 -21.79 -2.36
CA ILE A 56 -0.08 -22.79 -2.42
C ILE A 56 0.56 -22.92 -1.04
N SER A 57 0.79 -24.15 -0.59
CA SER A 57 1.40 -24.43 0.72
C SER A 57 2.74 -23.70 0.90
N GLU A 58 2.97 -23.15 2.09
CA GLU A 58 4.22 -22.46 2.41
C GLU A 58 5.43 -23.36 2.20
N ASN A 59 6.44 -22.85 1.52
CA ASN A 59 7.71 -23.53 1.36
C ASN A 59 8.77 -22.93 2.30
N LYS A 60 9.26 -23.72 3.25
CA LYS A 60 10.24 -23.31 4.27
C LYS A 60 11.49 -22.62 3.71
N LYS A 61 11.87 -22.89 2.46
CA LYS A 61 13.02 -22.21 1.84
C LYS A 61 12.71 -20.78 1.46
N TYR A 62 11.50 -20.49 0.96
CA TYR A 62 11.08 -19.13 0.63
C TYR A 62 10.82 -18.28 1.89
N SER A 63 10.26 -18.88 2.95
CA SER A 63 10.03 -18.15 4.20
C SER A 63 11.32 -17.67 4.89
N THR A 64 12.49 -18.23 4.51
CA THR A 64 13.79 -17.78 5.03
C THR A 64 14.07 -16.29 4.74
N PHE A 65 13.46 -15.69 3.72
CA PHE A 65 13.67 -14.27 3.41
C PHE A 65 13.15 -13.31 4.49
N ARG A 66 12.27 -13.77 5.39
CA ARG A 66 11.77 -13.00 6.56
C ARG A 66 12.46 -13.40 7.88
N LYS A 67 13.34 -14.41 7.87
CA LYS A 67 13.98 -14.93 9.07
C LYS A 67 15.39 -14.37 9.29
N SER A 68 15.80 -14.31 10.53
CA SER A 68 17.19 -14.02 10.88
C SER A 68 18.14 -15.13 10.42
N ILE A 69 19.41 -14.83 10.23
CA ILE A 69 20.41 -15.82 9.79
C ILE A 69 20.50 -16.98 10.82
N GLY A 70 20.38 -16.67 12.12
CA GLY A 70 20.39 -17.69 13.19
C GLY A 70 19.22 -18.65 13.09
N GLU A 71 18.01 -18.17 12.79
CA GLU A 71 16.82 -19.00 12.60
C GLU A 71 16.97 -19.92 11.37
N ILE A 72 17.52 -19.36 10.28
CA ILE A 72 17.76 -20.14 9.04
C ILE A 72 18.67 -21.35 9.32
N PHE A 73 19.75 -21.15 10.10
CA PHE A 73 20.64 -22.25 10.48
C PHE A 73 19.97 -23.24 11.44
N LYS A 74 19.18 -22.76 12.42
CA LYS A 74 18.42 -23.64 13.33
C LYS A 74 17.41 -24.52 12.60
N GLU A 75 16.85 -24.04 11.48
CA GLU A 75 15.94 -24.82 10.63
C GLU A 75 16.67 -25.75 9.64
N GLY A 76 17.98 -25.89 9.74
CA GLY A 76 18.77 -26.77 8.88
C GLY A 76 18.97 -26.27 7.45
N GLN A 77 18.62 -25.00 7.15
CA GLN A 77 18.78 -24.41 5.81
C GLN A 77 20.19 -23.83 5.62
N VAL A 78 21.21 -24.65 5.84
CA VAL A 78 22.64 -24.23 5.88
C VAL A 78 23.07 -23.47 4.62
N ALA A 79 22.73 -23.99 3.43
CA ALA A 79 23.13 -23.36 2.16
C ALA A 79 22.51 -21.96 2.00
N LEU A 80 21.26 -21.78 2.45
CA LEU A 80 20.60 -20.47 2.44
C LEU A 80 21.19 -19.53 3.51
N GLY A 81 21.54 -20.04 4.69
CA GLY A 81 22.24 -19.29 5.72
C GLY A 81 23.58 -18.74 5.24
N ILE A 82 24.40 -19.58 4.59
CA ILE A 82 25.67 -19.16 3.97
C ILE A 82 25.44 -18.12 2.86
N SER A 83 24.41 -18.32 2.02
CA SER A 83 24.04 -17.34 0.98
C SER A 83 23.70 -15.97 1.58
N ARG A 84 22.99 -15.95 2.72
CA ARG A 84 22.64 -14.72 3.45
C ARG A 84 23.87 -14.02 4.02
N LEU A 85 24.81 -14.75 4.64
CA LEU A 85 26.09 -14.20 5.12
C LEU A 85 26.89 -13.59 3.99
N ARG A 86 27.00 -14.30 2.86
CA ARG A 86 27.67 -13.78 1.66
C ARG A 86 27.02 -12.52 1.12
N ALA A 87 25.69 -12.49 1.06
CA ALA A 87 24.92 -11.33 0.61
C ALA A 87 25.19 -10.12 1.52
N LYS A 88 25.11 -10.30 2.83
CA LYS A 88 25.38 -9.22 3.81
C LYS A 88 26.80 -8.67 3.67
N ARG A 89 27.82 -9.57 3.59
CA ARG A 89 29.21 -9.14 3.43
C ARG A 89 29.44 -8.33 2.15
N ASN A 90 28.88 -8.79 1.04
CA ASN A 90 29.05 -8.09 -0.25
C ASN A 90 28.25 -6.79 -0.31
N CYS A 91 27.03 -6.77 0.29
CA CYS A 91 26.26 -5.56 0.41
C CYS A 91 27.01 -4.47 1.18
N ASN A 92 27.61 -4.81 2.32
CA ASN A 92 28.38 -3.83 3.10
C ASN A 92 29.55 -3.22 2.28
N LYS A 93 30.28 -4.05 1.50
CA LYS A 93 31.34 -3.55 0.62
C LYS A 93 30.82 -2.60 -0.48
N ILE A 94 29.64 -2.91 -1.05
CA ILE A 94 29.00 -2.07 -2.08
C ILE A 94 28.54 -0.77 -1.44
N ALA A 95 27.89 -0.85 -0.28
CA ALA A 95 27.37 0.31 0.47
C ALA A 95 28.50 1.29 0.84
N GLU A 96 29.64 0.79 1.32
CA GLU A 96 30.83 1.60 1.61
C GLU A 96 31.41 2.23 0.35
N LYS A 97 31.59 1.43 -0.71
CA LYS A 97 32.19 1.89 -1.97
C LYS A 97 31.39 3.00 -2.65
N TYR A 98 30.07 2.85 -2.68
CA TYR A 98 29.17 3.77 -3.40
C TYR A 98 28.45 4.75 -2.45
N LYS A 99 28.72 4.71 -1.14
CA LYS A 99 28.11 5.57 -0.11
C LYS A 99 26.58 5.57 -0.19
N LEU A 100 25.98 4.36 -0.27
CA LEU A 100 24.55 4.20 -0.41
C LEU A 100 23.82 4.76 0.83
N ASN A 101 22.74 5.50 0.62
CA ASN A 101 21.87 6.00 1.69
C ASN A 101 21.05 4.86 2.31
N GLU A 102 20.57 3.93 1.46
CA GLU A 102 19.80 2.78 1.87
C GLU A 102 20.25 1.53 1.10
N SER A 103 20.91 0.59 1.80
CA SER A 103 21.45 -0.62 1.17
C SER A 103 20.51 -1.83 1.20
N SER A 104 19.29 -1.70 1.76
CA SER A 104 18.36 -2.83 1.94
C SER A 104 17.94 -3.48 0.63
N TYR A 105 17.75 -2.70 -0.43
CA TYR A 105 17.41 -3.20 -1.77
C TYR A 105 18.56 -3.99 -2.38
N VAL A 106 19.79 -3.45 -2.38
CA VAL A 106 21.00 -4.15 -2.84
C VAL A 106 21.22 -5.44 -2.05
N GLN A 107 21.02 -5.39 -0.74
CA GLN A 107 21.11 -6.59 0.08
C GLN A 107 20.10 -7.67 -0.34
N MET A 108 18.86 -7.30 -0.61
CA MET A 108 17.82 -8.24 -1.06
C MET A 108 18.14 -8.81 -2.44
N GLN A 109 18.62 -8.01 -3.39
CA GLN A 109 19.07 -8.46 -4.70
C GLN A 109 20.17 -9.53 -4.57
N LEU A 110 21.20 -9.27 -3.76
CA LEU A 110 22.28 -10.21 -3.50
C LEU A 110 21.80 -11.49 -2.77
N MET A 111 20.83 -11.35 -1.86
CA MET A 111 20.22 -12.51 -1.20
C MET A 111 19.58 -13.44 -2.22
N TRP A 112 18.77 -12.90 -3.14
CA TRP A 112 18.16 -13.69 -4.21
C TRP A 112 19.23 -14.27 -5.15
N LYS A 113 20.17 -13.47 -5.62
CA LYS A 113 21.27 -13.91 -6.49
C LYS A 113 22.00 -15.16 -5.97
N TYR A 114 22.33 -15.15 -4.67
CA TYR A 114 23.08 -16.27 -4.08
C TYR A 114 22.20 -17.45 -3.64
N SER A 115 20.92 -17.21 -3.38
CA SER A 115 19.97 -18.22 -2.90
C SER A 115 19.25 -18.95 -4.03
N ILE A 116 19.10 -18.31 -5.21
CA ILE A 116 18.19 -18.79 -6.28
C ILE A 116 18.40 -20.26 -6.65
N LYS A 117 19.64 -20.74 -6.71
CA LYS A 117 19.97 -22.11 -7.07
C LYS A 117 19.48 -23.15 -6.05
N TYR A 118 19.27 -22.76 -4.80
CA TYR A 118 18.81 -23.64 -3.72
C TYR A 118 17.29 -23.62 -3.54
N LEU A 119 16.61 -22.69 -4.20
CA LEU A 119 15.17 -22.52 -4.14
C LEU A 119 14.48 -23.45 -5.14
N PRO A 120 13.38 -24.12 -4.76
CA PRO A 120 12.64 -25.02 -5.66
C PRO A 120 11.92 -24.25 -6.76
N LYS A 121 11.70 -24.92 -7.91
CA LYS A 121 10.81 -24.45 -8.97
C LYS A 121 9.39 -24.92 -8.73
N LEU A 122 8.39 -24.16 -9.17
CA LEU A 122 7.04 -24.68 -9.32
C LEU A 122 6.99 -25.63 -10.53
N GLN A 123 6.33 -26.77 -10.34
CA GLN A 123 6.21 -27.77 -11.41
C GLN A 123 5.06 -27.46 -12.37
N LYS A 124 3.99 -26.81 -11.87
CA LYS A 124 2.84 -26.41 -12.68
C LYS A 124 3.24 -25.35 -13.70
N GLN A 125 2.73 -25.51 -14.93
CA GLN A 125 2.80 -24.49 -15.96
C GLN A 125 1.58 -23.58 -15.89
N TYR A 126 1.77 -22.28 -16.10
CA TYR A 126 0.72 -21.28 -16.04
C TYR A 126 0.52 -20.58 -17.38
N ASP A 127 -0.71 -20.13 -17.64
CA ASP A 127 -0.97 -19.24 -18.77
C ASP A 127 -0.38 -17.84 -18.50
N MET A 128 -0.48 -17.39 -17.23
CA MET A 128 0.14 -16.15 -16.77
C MET A 128 0.70 -16.28 -15.36
N ALA A 129 1.84 -15.66 -15.11
CA ALA A 129 2.40 -15.55 -13.76
C ALA A 129 2.71 -14.09 -13.42
N ILE A 130 2.14 -13.63 -12.33
CA ILE A 130 2.23 -12.26 -11.83
C ILE A 130 3.15 -12.23 -10.60
N SER A 131 4.20 -11.43 -10.66
CA SER A 131 4.99 -11.04 -9.49
C SER A 131 4.45 -9.70 -8.97
N TYR A 132 3.64 -9.76 -7.92
CA TYR A 132 2.87 -8.61 -7.44
C TYR A 132 3.70 -7.63 -6.62
N LEU A 133 4.71 -8.12 -5.88
CA LEU A 133 5.59 -7.30 -5.05
C LEU A 133 7.05 -7.64 -5.33
N TRP A 134 7.88 -6.60 -5.39
CA TRP A 134 9.34 -6.76 -5.44
C TRP A 134 9.87 -7.49 -4.18
N PRO A 135 10.87 -8.38 -4.29
CA PRO A 135 11.70 -8.69 -5.46
C PRO A 135 11.05 -9.74 -6.39
N HIS A 136 11.19 -9.52 -7.69
CA HIS A 136 10.49 -10.29 -8.72
C HIS A 136 11.23 -11.57 -9.18
N TYR A 137 12.34 -11.95 -8.54
CA TYR A 137 13.18 -13.09 -8.96
C TYR A 137 12.48 -14.44 -8.98
N PHE A 138 11.46 -14.66 -8.10
CA PHE A 138 10.75 -15.94 -8.04
C PHE A 138 10.03 -16.24 -9.36
N VAL A 139 9.19 -15.34 -9.82
CA VAL A 139 8.44 -15.55 -11.08
C VAL A 139 9.39 -15.54 -12.26
N ALA A 140 10.41 -14.67 -12.26
CA ALA A 140 11.42 -14.64 -13.30
C ALA A 140 12.14 -16.00 -13.48
N GLU A 141 12.53 -16.68 -12.38
CA GLU A 141 13.49 -17.78 -12.40
C GLU A 141 12.89 -19.16 -12.05
N LYS A 142 11.78 -19.18 -11.31
CA LYS A 142 11.26 -20.41 -10.68
C LYS A 142 9.88 -20.82 -11.16
N VAL A 143 9.27 -20.02 -12.04
CA VAL A 143 7.94 -20.27 -12.58
C VAL A 143 8.01 -20.46 -14.09
N ASN A 144 7.29 -21.45 -14.59
CA ASN A 144 7.05 -21.66 -16.01
C ASN A 144 5.68 -21.08 -16.36
N ALA A 145 5.65 -20.03 -17.18
CA ALA A 145 4.42 -19.37 -17.63
C ALA A 145 4.57 -18.89 -19.07
N LYS A 146 3.45 -18.83 -19.81
CA LYS A 146 3.41 -18.30 -21.17
C LYS A 146 3.63 -16.79 -21.18
N VAL A 147 3.05 -16.09 -20.17
CA VAL A 147 3.18 -14.64 -19.98
C VAL A 147 3.64 -14.37 -18.56
N LYS A 148 4.68 -13.59 -18.40
CA LYS A 148 5.20 -13.14 -17.09
C LYS A 148 4.99 -11.65 -16.92
N VAL A 149 4.38 -11.28 -15.80
CA VAL A 149 4.04 -9.89 -15.44
C VAL A 149 4.68 -9.52 -14.13
N ALA A 150 5.30 -8.35 -14.04
CA ALA A 150 5.77 -7.77 -12.79
C ALA A 150 5.02 -6.47 -12.47
N TRP A 151 4.92 -6.12 -11.17
CA TRP A 151 4.18 -4.96 -10.71
C TRP A 151 5.05 -4.00 -9.90
N ILE A 152 4.98 -2.70 -10.22
CA ILE A 152 5.73 -1.63 -9.55
C ILE A 152 4.77 -0.83 -8.67
N HIS A 153 4.99 -0.87 -7.35
CA HIS A 153 4.19 -0.16 -6.35
C HIS A 153 4.91 1.01 -5.69
N THR A 154 6.15 1.29 -6.07
CA THR A 154 6.99 2.25 -5.34
C THR A 154 7.70 3.24 -6.26
N ASP A 155 8.14 4.35 -5.68
CA ASP A 155 8.95 5.37 -6.33
C ASP A 155 10.42 4.91 -6.42
N TYR A 156 10.85 4.54 -7.63
CA TYR A 156 12.19 4.04 -7.89
C TYR A 156 13.28 5.13 -7.85
N SER A 157 12.91 6.41 -7.89
CA SER A 157 13.89 7.50 -7.82
C SER A 157 14.65 7.53 -6.49
N LYS A 158 14.06 6.95 -5.44
CA LYS A 158 14.59 6.94 -4.06
C LYS A 158 15.24 5.62 -3.65
N LEU A 159 15.29 4.63 -4.55
CA LEU A 159 15.81 3.31 -4.23
C LEU A 159 17.26 3.17 -4.72
N ASP A 160 18.13 2.73 -3.84
CA ASP A 160 19.48 2.30 -4.24
C ASP A 160 19.42 0.83 -4.68
N THR A 161 19.59 0.57 -5.98
CA THR A 161 19.58 -0.78 -6.58
C THR A 161 20.84 -1.01 -7.41
N ASP A 162 21.26 -2.27 -7.51
CA ASP A 162 22.22 -2.71 -8.53
C ASP A 162 21.44 -2.85 -9.84
N ILE A 163 21.64 -1.87 -10.74
CA ILE A 163 20.86 -1.74 -11.99
C ILE A 163 21.12 -2.92 -12.93
N GLU A 164 22.36 -3.38 -13.06
CA GLU A 164 22.70 -4.50 -13.95
C GLU A 164 22.03 -5.79 -13.48
N LEU A 165 22.11 -6.06 -12.17
CA LEU A 165 21.46 -7.23 -11.57
C LEU A 165 19.94 -7.18 -11.69
N ASP A 166 19.34 -6.00 -11.56
CA ASP A 166 17.90 -5.84 -11.74
C ASP A 166 17.49 -6.02 -13.21
N LEU A 167 18.24 -5.50 -14.18
CA LEU A 167 17.95 -5.67 -15.61
C LEU A 167 17.92 -7.14 -16.01
N GLU A 168 18.85 -7.97 -15.51
CA GLU A 168 18.84 -9.43 -15.75
C GLU A 168 17.51 -10.09 -15.31
N MET A 169 16.89 -9.56 -14.27
CA MET A 169 15.58 -10.02 -13.77
C MET A 169 14.43 -9.43 -14.58
N TRP A 170 14.42 -8.10 -14.80
CA TRP A 170 13.35 -7.40 -15.50
C TRP A 170 13.20 -7.86 -16.96
N ASP A 171 14.28 -8.21 -17.62
CA ASP A 171 14.26 -8.70 -19.01
C ASP A 171 13.48 -10.02 -19.19
N LYS A 172 13.29 -10.78 -18.11
CA LYS A 172 12.51 -12.03 -18.12
C LYS A 172 11.01 -11.83 -18.04
N TYR A 173 10.56 -10.58 -17.91
CA TYR A 173 9.16 -10.22 -17.91
C TYR A 173 8.72 -9.74 -19.28
N ASP A 174 7.53 -10.17 -19.70
CA ASP A 174 6.91 -9.72 -20.94
C ASP A 174 6.28 -8.33 -20.74
N TYR A 175 5.67 -8.11 -19.57
CA TYR A 175 5.03 -6.86 -19.19
C TYR A 175 5.40 -6.44 -17.77
N ILE A 176 5.48 -5.13 -17.58
CA ILE A 176 5.71 -4.50 -16.28
C ILE A 176 4.60 -3.48 -16.05
N PHE A 177 3.79 -3.65 -15.01
CA PHE A 177 2.75 -2.69 -14.67
C PHE A 177 3.19 -1.77 -13.55
N ALA A 178 3.12 -0.46 -13.81
CA ALA A 178 3.24 0.57 -12.78
C ALA A 178 1.84 1.00 -12.32
N VAL A 179 1.67 1.21 -11.01
CA VAL A 179 0.37 1.60 -10.44
C VAL A 179 -0.04 3.03 -10.73
N SER A 180 0.85 3.85 -11.27
CA SER A 180 0.60 5.23 -11.68
C SER A 180 1.65 5.72 -12.67
N GLU A 181 1.36 6.85 -13.34
CA GLU A 181 2.35 7.54 -14.21
C GLU A 181 3.59 7.96 -13.41
N GLU A 182 3.44 8.39 -12.16
CA GLU A 182 4.56 8.79 -11.30
C GLU A 182 5.48 7.60 -11.02
N CYS A 183 4.93 6.42 -10.72
CA CYS A 183 5.73 5.20 -10.55
C CYS A 183 6.47 4.83 -11.83
N LYS A 184 5.82 4.92 -13.00
CA LYS A 184 6.44 4.70 -14.30
C LYS A 184 7.56 5.71 -14.56
N ASN A 185 7.29 6.99 -14.33
CA ASN A 185 8.25 8.07 -14.56
C ASN A 185 9.43 8.04 -13.59
N SER A 186 9.28 7.48 -12.41
CA SER A 186 10.38 7.26 -11.47
C SER A 186 11.23 6.02 -11.82
N PHE A 187 10.64 5.03 -12.50
CA PHE A 187 11.29 3.77 -12.86
C PHE A 187 12.12 3.88 -14.15
N LEU A 188 11.56 4.46 -15.20
CA LEU A 188 12.17 4.49 -16.54
C LEU A 188 13.53 5.20 -16.62
N PRO A 189 13.85 6.27 -15.86
CA PRO A 189 15.18 6.85 -15.86
C PRO A 189 16.29 5.88 -15.42
N LYS A 190 15.96 4.90 -14.56
CA LYS A 190 16.89 3.85 -14.16
C LYS A 190 16.97 2.68 -15.16
N TYR A 191 15.86 2.39 -15.84
CA TYR A 191 15.71 1.25 -16.75
C TYR A 191 15.13 1.65 -18.10
N PRO A 192 15.79 2.54 -18.87
CA PRO A 192 15.24 3.10 -20.11
C PRO A 192 15.01 2.05 -21.21
N SER A 193 15.76 0.94 -21.19
CA SER A 193 15.58 -0.19 -22.13
C SER A 193 14.22 -0.89 -21.97
N LEU A 194 13.55 -0.73 -20.83
CA LEU A 194 12.28 -1.38 -20.53
C LEU A 194 11.03 -0.56 -20.96
N LEU A 195 11.22 0.60 -21.61
CA LEU A 195 10.12 1.51 -21.99
C LEU A 195 8.94 0.78 -22.68
N ASN A 196 9.25 -0.12 -23.60
CA ASN A 196 8.22 -0.85 -24.37
C ASN A 196 7.49 -1.94 -23.55
N LYS A 197 8.02 -2.31 -22.38
CA LYS A 197 7.39 -3.31 -21.49
C LYS A 197 6.55 -2.65 -20.39
N VAL A 198 6.77 -1.35 -20.08
CA VAL A 198 6.14 -0.68 -18.96
C VAL A 198 4.81 -0.07 -19.36
N ASN A 199 3.75 -0.55 -18.74
CA ASN A 199 2.38 -0.09 -18.90
C ASN A 199 1.81 0.39 -17.55
N ILE A 200 0.65 1.05 -17.58
CA ILE A 200 -0.04 1.47 -16.36
C ILE A 200 -1.23 0.56 -16.12
N LEU A 201 -1.29 0.04 -14.91
CA LEU A 201 -2.45 -0.63 -14.36
C LEU A 201 -2.60 -0.21 -12.90
N GLU A 202 -3.62 0.59 -12.64
CA GLU A 202 -3.89 1.11 -11.31
C GLU A 202 -4.24 -0.02 -10.32
N ASN A 203 -4.00 0.24 -9.03
CA ASN A 203 -4.44 -0.68 -7.99
C ASN A 203 -5.97 -0.85 -8.06
N ILE A 204 -6.41 -2.11 -8.06
CA ILE A 204 -7.83 -2.43 -8.12
C ILE A 204 -8.50 -2.08 -6.79
N THR A 205 -9.68 -1.51 -6.87
CA THR A 205 -10.50 -1.14 -5.73
C THR A 205 -11.74 -2.02 -5.66
N ALA A 206 -11.82 -2.89 -4.68
CA ALA A 206 -12.95 -3.81 -4.47
C ALA A 206 -14.05 -3.14 -3.63
N VAL A 207 -15.01 -2.47 -4.29
CA VAL A 207 -16.10 -1.73 -3.65
C VAL A 207 -16.90 -2.63 -2.71
N ASP A 208 -17.40 -3.78 -3.18
CA ASP A 208 -18.22 -4.71 -2.40
C ASP A 208 -17.50 -5.20 -1.12
N PHE A 209 -16.19 -5.44 -1.21
CA PHE A 209 -15.37 -5.83 -0.06
C PHE A 209 -15.29 -4.72 0.98
N ILE A 210 -15.02 -3.48 0.54
CA ILE A 210 -14.92 -2.31 1.41
C ILE A 210 -16.25 -2.08 2.15
N GLU A 211 -17.37 -2.08 1.44
CA GLU A 211 -18.70 -1.90 2.00
C GLU A 211 -19.07 -3.00 3.00
N LYS A 212 -18.79 -4.27 2.64
CA LYS A 212 -19.01 -5.40 3.56
C LYS A 212 -18.19 -5.27 4.83
N MET A 213 -16.92 -4.91 4.72
CA MET A 213 -16.02 -4.76 5.84
C MET A 213 -16.35 -3.55 6.71
N ALA A 214 -16.92 -2.49 6.14
CA ALA A 214 -17.36 -1.29 6.84
C ALA A 214 -18.58 -1.53 7.74
N ASN A 215 -19.35 -2.62 7.50
CA ASN A 215 -20.51 -2.98 8.31
C ASN A 215 -20.15 -3.77 9.59
N LYS A 216 -18.87 -4.09 9.81
CA LYS A 216 -18.44 -4.75 11.05
C LYS A 216 -18.45 -3.77 12.21
N GLU A 217 -18.87 -4.26 13.38
CA GLU A 217 -18.87 -3.45 14.60
C GLU A 217 -17.45 -3.15 15.09
N VAL A 218 -17.26 -1.93 15.60
CA VAL A 218 -16.07 -1.49 16.34
C VAL A 218 -16.52 -0.86 17.66
N LYS A 219 -15.83 -1.22 18.74
CA LYS A 219 -16.19 -0.80 20.12
C LYS A 219 -15.35 0.38 20.61
N ASP A 220 -14.21 0.62 20.00
CA ASP A 220 -13.21 1.62 20.40
C ASP A 220 -13.30 2.93 19.60
N PHE A 221 -14.41 3.14 18.90
CA PHE A 221 -14.71 4.38 18.18
C PHE A 221 -16.12 4.84 18.48
N ASN A 222 -16.25 5.59 19.58
CA ASN A 222 -17.52 6.13 20.04
C ASN A 222 -17.64 7.59 19.63
N THR A 223 -18.53 7.86 18.69
CA THR A 223 -18.87 9.23 18.26
C THR A 223 -20.01 9.76 19.13
N LYS A 224 -19.83 10.94 19.73
CA LYS A 224 -20.89 11.64 20.46
C LYS A 224 -21.66 12.58 19.54
N LYS A 225 -22.94 12.75 19.78
CA LYS A 225 -23.84 13.54 18.93
C LYS A 225 -23.38 14.99 18.66
N ASN A 226 -22.63 15.56 19.60
CA ASN A 226 -22.16 16.96 19.51
C ASN A 226 -20.69 17.09 19.07
N GLU A 227 -20.02 16.01 18.70
CA GLU A 227 -18.65 16.01 18.24
C GLU A 227 -18.60 15.90 16.71
N PHE A 228 -17.63 16.55 16.10
CA PHE A 228 -17.30 16.40 14.69
C PHE A 228 -16.03 15.56 14.57
N ASN A 229 -16.18 14.38 14.02
CA ASN A 229 -15.15 13.35 14.04
C ASN A 229 -14.38 13.33 12.71
N LEU A 230 -13.17 13.81 12.74
CA LEU A 230 -12.19 13.63 11.68
C LEU A 230 -11.55 12.26 11.78
N LEU A 231 -11.21 11.66 10.64
CA LEU A 231 -10.44 10.43 10.59
C LEU A 231 -9.29 10.54 9.58
N SER A 232 -8.14 10.04 9.98
CA SER A 232 -7.02 9.73 9.08
C SER A 232 -6.62 8.27 9.21
N VAL A 233 -6.24 7.62 8.12
CA VAL A 233 -5.70 6.25 8.11
C VAL A 233 -4.35 6.28 7.41
N ALA A 234 -3.26 6.14 8.18
CA ALA A 234 -1.92 6.30 7.63
C ALA A 234 -0.85 5.59 8.47
N ARG A 235 0.26 5.21 7.83
CA ARG A 235 1.49 4.87 8.55
C ARG A 235 2.08 6.13 9.19
N PHE A 236 2.58 6.03 10.43
CA PHE A 236 3.24 7.16 11.08
C PHE A 236 4.65 7.34 10.53
N SER A 237 4.76 8.26 9.59
CA SER A 237 6.00 8.69 8.96
C SER A 237 5.90 10.16 8.53
N PRO A 238 7.01 10.88 8.37
CA PRO A 238 7.00 12.30 7.99
C PRO A 238 6.21 12.58 6.71
N ALA A 239 6.23 11.65 5.74
CA ALA A 239 5.48 11.81 4.49
C ALA A 239 3.96 11.90 4.68
N LYS A 240 3.42 11.27 5.74
CA LYS A 240 1.97 11.21 6.00
C LYS A 240 1.40 12.42 6.76
N GLY A 241 2.26 13.28 7.27
CA GLY A 241 1.86 14.59 7.82
C GLY A 241 0.98 14.55 9.07
N ILE A 242 0.99 13.46 9.86
CA ILE A 242 0.18 13.37 11.07
C ILE A 242 0.60 14.42 12.11
N ASP A 243 1.85 14.85 12.12
CA ASP A 243 2.34 15.97 12.92
C ASP A 243 1.67 17.31 12.53
N ASN A 244 1.42 17.54 11.23
CA ASN A 244 0.65 18.70 10.75
C ASN A 244 -0.81 18.60 11.19
N ALA A 245 -1.40 17.41 11.19
CA ALA A 245 -2.77 17.18 11.67
C ALA A 245 -2.93 17.55 13.16
N VAL A 246 -1.96 17.18 14.01
CA VAL A 246 -1.96 17.57 15.43
C VAL A 246 -1.94 19.09 15.57
N LYS A 247 -1.04 19.76 14.86
CA LYS A 247 -0.92 21.24 14.89
C LYS A 247 -2.17 21.93 14.34
N ALA A 248 -2.77 21.40 13.27
CA ALA A 248 -4.00 21.93 12.69
C ALA A 248 -5.18 21.81 13.67
N LEU A 249 -5.30 20.69 14.40
CA LEU A 249 -6.32 20.56 15.43
C LEU A 249 -6.11 21.59 16.56
N LYS A 250 -4.84 21.87 16.93
CA LYS A 250 -4.55 22.94 17.90
C LYS A 250 -5.00 24.32 17.42
N VAL A 251 -4.76 24.63 16.15
CA VAL A 251 -5.25 25.87 15.53
C VAL A 251 -6.79 25.96 15.61
N LEU A 252 -7.49 24.88 15.26
CA LEU A 252 -8.96 24.80 15.34
C LEU A 252 -9.47 25.03 16.77
N HIS A 253 -8.86 24.39 17.77
CA HIS A 253 -9.22 24.59 19.18
C HIS A 253 -8.96 26.01 19.67
N ASN A 254 -7.87 26.65 19.23
CA ASN A 254 -7.57 28.05 19.53
C ASN A 254 -8.60 29.00 18.90
N ARG A 255 -9.26 28.60 17.80
CA ARG A 255 -10.38 29.31 17.15
C ARG A 255 -11.75 29.04 17.83
N GLY A 256 -11.74 28.29 18.94
CA GLY A 256 -12.96 27.95 19.70
C GLY A 256 -13.70 26.69 19.23
N LEU A 257 -13.18 25.96 18.26
CA LEU A 257 -13.79 24.77 17.69
C LEU A 257 -13.38 23.49 18.47
N THR A 258 -13.62 23.48 19.78
CA THR A 258 -13.15 22.41 20.71
C THR A 258 -13.93 21.10 20.61
N ASN A 259 -15.07 21.10 19.92
CA ASN A 259 -15.88 19.92 19.66
C ASN A 259 -15.41 19.10 18.43
N ILE A 260 -14.35 19.54 17.75
CA ILE A 260 -13.70 18.76 16.69
C ILE A 260 -12.75 17.75 17.34
N LYS A 261 -12.91 16.48 16.97
CA LYS A 261 -12.06 15.36 17.38
C LYS A 261 -11.34 14.78 16.18
N TRP A 262 -10.07 14.45 16.33
CA TRP A 262 -9.29 13.82 15.26
C TRP A 262 -8.84 12.42 15.67
N ASN A 263 -9.32 11.44 14.97
CA ASN A 263 -8.99 10.04 15.20
C ASN A 263 -8.01 9.57 14.13
N VAL A 264 -7.01 8.79 14.51
CA VAL A 264 -6.01 8.26 13.58
C VAL A 264 -5.88 6.76 13.74
N VAL A 265 -6.20 6.03 12.68
CA VAL A 265 -5.87 4.61 12.57
C VAL A 265 -4.50 4.48 11.91
N GLY A 266 -3.55 3.88 12.61
CA GLY A 266 -2.21 3.72 12.09
C GLY A 266 -1.17 3.35 13.13
N TYR A 267 0.05 3.19 12.65
CA TYR A 267 1.25 2.91 13.46
C TYR A 267 2.49 3.26 12.62
N GLY A 268 3.64 3.37 13.25
CA GLY A 268 4.90 3.61 12.54
C GLY A 268 6.00 4.22 13.40
N GLY A 269 7.15 4.45 12.78
CA GLY A 269 8.35 4.89 13.50
C GLY A 269 8.26 6.30 14.10
N ASP A 270 7.30 7.11 13.66
CA ASP A 270 7.12 8.49 14.13
C ASP A 270 6.12 8.64 15.30
N GLU A 271 5.64 7.52 15.84
CA GLU A 271 4.60 7.50 16.86
C GLU A 271 4.99 8.26 18.13
N GLU A 272 6.23 8.12 18.60
CA GLU A 272 6.71 8.80 19.80
C GLU A 272 6.68 10.34 19.64
N ASN A 273 7.12 10.83 18.47
CA ASN A 273 7.06 12.26 18.14
C ASN A 273 5.63 12.77 18.09
N ILE A 274 4.71 12.00 17.48
CA ILE A 274 3.29 12.36 17.40
C ILE A 274 2.67 12.41 18.80
N ARG A 275 2.91 11.41 19.65
CA ARG A 275 2.43 11.39 21.05
C ARG A 275 2.97 12.56 21.86
N LYS A 276 4.23 12.91 21.67
CA LYS A 276 4.82 14.10 22.29
C LYS A 276 4.11 15.38 21.84
N LEU A 277 3.90 15.56 20.52
CA LEU A 277 3.17 16.71 19.99
C LEU A 277 1.74 16.83 20.52
N ILE A 278 1.02 15.72 20.65
CA ILE A 278 -0.34 15.68 21.23
C ILE A 278 -0.29 16.23 22.65
N LYS A 279 0.63 15.75 23.49
CA LYS A 279 0.80 16.16 24.88
C LYS A 279 1.22 17.62 24.99
N ASP A 280 2.23 18.05 24.21
CA ASP A 280 2.76 19.43 24.25
C ASP A 280 1.67 20.48 23.84
N ASN A 281 0.65 20.04 23.11
CA ASN A 281 -0.49 20.88 22.68
C ASN A 281 -1.75 20.71 23.55
N ASN A 282 -1.74 19.86 24.58
CA ASN A 282 -2.88 19.51 25.45
C ASN A 282 -4.08 19.02 24.63
N LEU A 283 -3.84 18.03 23.74
CA LEU A 283 -4.85 17.46 22.83
C LEU A 283 -5.16 15.99 23.11
N GLU A 284 -4.76 15.43 24.26
CA GLU A 284 -4.90 14.01 24.60
C GLU A 284 -6.34 13.53 24.52
N ASP A 285 -7.32 14.39 24.86
CA ASP A 285 -8.75 14.07 24.82
C ASP A 285 -9.40 14.34 23.43
N SER A 286 -8.63 14.84 22.46
CA SER A 286 -9.17 15.33 21.18
C SER A 286 -8.46 14.75 19.95
N PHE A 287 -7.20 14.36 20.10
CA PHE A 287 -6.41 13.71 19.04
C PHE A 287 -6.10 12.27 19.47
N ILE A 288 -6.86 11.32 18.95
CA ILE A 288 -6.89 9.94 19.43
C ILE A 288 -6.14 9.02 18.47
N LEU A 289 -5.07 8.39 18.93
CA LEU A 289 -4.38 7.35 18.19
C LEU A 289 -5.03 6.00 18.46
N LEU A 290 -5.78 5.47 17.48
CA LEU A 290 -6.50 4.21 17.57
C LEU A 290 -5.61 2.97 17.39
N GLY A 291 -4.34 3.18 17.03
CA GLY A 291 -3.37 2.12 16.78
C GLY A 291 -3.59 1.38 15.45
N LYS A 292 -2.86 0.28 15.29
CA LYS A 292 -2.94 -0.59 14.11
C LYS A 292 -4.30 -1.29 14.04
N LYS A 293 -5.00 -1.19 12.91
CA LYS A 293 -6.26 -1.90 12.64
C LYS A 293 -6.18 -2.65 11.31
N THR A 294 -6.57 -3.92 11.34
CA THR A 294 -6.72 -4.74 10.13
C THR A 294 -7.88 -4.26 9.25
N ASN A 295 -8.93 -3.75 9.88
CA ASN A 295 -10.12 -3.24 9.22
C ASN A 295 -10.40 -1.79 9.61
N PRO A 296 -9.95 -0.79 8.82
CA PRO A 296 -10.21 0.63 9.11
C PRO A 296 -11.58 1.10 8.61
N TYR A 297 -12.28 0.34 7.78
CA TYR A 297 -13.50 0.76 7.11
C TYR A 297 -14.66 1.12 8.04
N PRO A 298 -14.91 0.42 9.17
CA PRO A 298 -15.95 0.85 10.12
C PRO A 298 -15.67 2.23 10.73
N TYR A 299 -14.39 2.58 10.92
CA TYR A 299 -13.98 3.90 11.40
C TYR A 299 -14.22 4.95 10.31
N MET A 300 -13.85 4.65 9.06
CA MET A 300 -14.13 5.51 7.91
C MET A 300 -15.65 5.75 7.77
N LYS A 301 -16.45 4.70 7.84
CA LYS A 301 -17.91 4.80 7.72
C LYS A 301 -18.54 5.70 8.81
N LYS A 302 -17.96 5.72 10.00
CA LYS A 302 -18.48 6.47 11.16
C LYS A 302 -17.97 7.90 11.26
N CYS A 303 -16.87 8.28 10.57
CA CYS A 303 -16.38 9.65 10.64
C CYS A 303 -17.28 10.63 9.88
N ASP A 304 -17.18 11.92 10.22
CA ASP A 304 -17.86 12.99 9.52
C ASP A 304 -17.06 13.48 8.31
N LEU A 305 -15.74 13.47 8.42
CA LEU A 305 -14.81 13.91 7.37
C LEU A 305 -13.54 13.06 7.42
N TYR A 306 -13.16 12.51 6.27
CA TYR A 306 -11.85 11.86 6.11
C TYR A 306 -10.79 12.91 5.73
N VAL A 307 -9.66 12.92 6.44
CA VAL A 307 -8.58 13.88 6.18
C VAL A 307 -7.27 13.16 5.85
N GLN A 308 -6.65 13.49 4.71
CA GLN A 308 -5.33 13.01 4.30
C GLN A 308 -4.32 14.15 4.33
N PRO A 309 -3.61 14.38 5.46
CA PRO A 309 -2.72 15.53 5.65
C PRO A 309 -1.31 15.30 5.09
N SER A 310 -1.17 14.41 4.11
CA SER A 310 0.12 13.94 3.59
C SER A 310 0.91 15.06 2.91
N ARG A 311 2.24 15.00 3.07
CA ARG A 311 3.19 15.84 2.29
C ARG A 311 3.44 15.26 0.91
N TYR A 312 3.36 13.93 0.80
CA TYR A 312 3.58 13.20 -0.43
C TYR A 312 2.78 11.90 -0.48
N GLU A 313 2.19 11.62 -1.64
CA GLU A 313 1.54 10.34 -1.98
C GLU A 313 1.81 10.00 -3.45
N GLY A 314 1.96 8.71 -3.74
CA GLY A 314 1.85 8.22 -5.11
C GLY A 314 0.37 8.19 -5.53
N LYS A 315 -0.43 7.35 -4.88
CA LYS A 315 -1.90 7.32 -4.92
C LYS A 315 -2.39 6.84 -3.55
N ALA A 316 -3.06 7.71 -2.81
CA ALA A 316 -3.56 7.38 -1.47
C ALA A 316 -4.83 6.52 -1.59
N VAL A 317 -4.68 5.18 -1.53
CA VAL A 317 -5.81 4.23 -1.63
C VAL A 317 -6.89 4.53 -0.61
N THR A 318 -6.50 4.98 0.60
CA THR A 318 -7.42 5.31 1.70
C THR A 318 -8.35 6.48 1.40
N VAL A 319 -7.97 7.38 0.50
CA VAL A 319 -8.84 8.48 0.03
C VAL A 319 -10.02 7.90 -0.77
N VAL A 320 -9.73 7.04 -1.75
CA VAL A 320 -10.78 6.38 -2.55
C VAL A 320 -11.62 5.45 -1.68
N GLU A 321 -11.02 4.75 -0.72
CA GLU A 321 -11.75 3.90 0.24
C GLU A 321 -12.77 4.72 1.07
N ALA A 322 -12.40 5.93 1.49
CA ALA A 322 -13.32 6.83 2.19
C ALA A 322 -14.46 7.33 1.29
N GLN A 323 -14.14 7.70 0.04
CA GLN A 323 -15.13 8.12 -0.96
C GLN A 323 -16.14 7.00 -1.29
N ILE A 324 -15.69 5.74 -1.41
CA ILE A 324 -16.57 4.57 -1.57
C ILE A 324 -17.55 4.44 -0.40
N LEU A 325 -17.10 4.76 0.80
CA LEU A 325 -17.94 4.75 1.99
C LEU A 325 -18.76 6.04 2.14
N ASN A 326 -18.90 6.79 1.07
CA ASN A 326 -19.65 8.04 0.97
C ASN A 326 -19.14 9.13 1.92
N LYS A 327 -17.83 9.12 2.23
CA LYS A 327 -17.27 10.16 3.09
C LYS A 327 -16.65 11.27 2.26
N PRO A 328 -17.00 12.52 2.52
CA PRO A 328 -16.28 13.64 1.96
C PRO A 328 -14.83 13.59 2.44
N VAL A 329 -13.91 13.97 1.56
CA VAL A 329 -12.48 13.93 1.85
C VAL A 329 -11.88 15.34 1.81
N LEU A 330 -10.96 15.62 2.73
CA LEU A 330 -10.08 16.77 2.70
C LEU A 330 -8.65 16.26 2.55
N ILE A 331 -7.97 16.66 1.48
CA ILE A 331 -6.58 16.26 1.24
C ILE A 331 -5.70 17.47 1.04
N THR A 332 -4.45 17.39 1.43
CA THR A 332 -3.47 18.43 1.13
C THR A 332 -3.08 18.39 -0.35
N ASN A 333 -2.64 19.55 -0.89
CA ASN A 333 -2.23 19.69 -2.30
C ASN A 333 -0.84 19.06 -2.55
N TYR A 334 -0.70 17.74 -2.32
CA TYR A 334 0.47 17.01 -2.75
C TYR A 334 0.43 16.77 -4.27
N PRO A 335 1.55 16.42 -4.94
CA PRO A 335 1.65 16.43 -6.40
C PRO A 335 0.56 15.67 -7.15
N THR A 336 0.07 14.55 -6.60
CA THR A 336 -0.95 13.70 -7.22
C THR A 336 -2.38 13.98 -6.74
N ALA A 337 -2.61 14.97 -5.86
CA ALA A 337 -3.91 15.24 -5.24
C ALA A 337 -5.05 15.42 -6.25
N LYS A 338 -4.83 16.20 -7.32
CA LYS A 338 -5.82 16.49 -8.35
C LYS A 338 -6.24 15.27 -9.19
N SER A 339 -5.44 14.19 -9.19
CA SER A 339 -5.81 12.94 -9.85
C SER A 339 -6.70 12.04 -8.99
N GLN A 340 -6.87 12.37 -7.71
CA GLN A 340 -7.60 11.56 -6.74
C GLN A 340 -8.92 12.17 -6.31
N VAL A 341 -9.01 13.50 -6.28
CA VAL A 341 -10.17 14.25 -5.82
C VAL A 341 -10.63 15.22 -6.91
N LYS A 342 -11.91 15.16 -7.23
CA LYS A 342 -12.58 16.19 -8.03
C LYS A 342 -12.94 17.35 -7.11
N GLU A 343 -12.14 18.42 -7.18
CA GLU A 343 -12.23 19.58 -6.30
C GLU A 343 -13.65 20.11 -6.18
N ASN A 344 -14.14 20.31 -4.95
CA ASN A 344 -15.49 20.75 -4.62
C ASN A 344 -16.64 19.87 -5.17
N TYR A 345 -16.34 18.66 -5.63
CA TYR A 345 -17.34 17.69 -6.07
C TYR A 345 -17.42 16.48 -5.11
N ASP A 346 -16.33 15.73 -4.92
CA ASP A 346 -16.27 14.57 -4.03
C ASP A 346 -15.22 14.73 -2.90
N GLY A 347 -14.61 15.93 -2.81
CA GLY A 347 -13.70 16.32 -1.76
C GLY A 347 -13.14 17.72 -1.98
N VAL A 348 -12.24 18.12 -1.07
CA VAL A 348 -11.57 19.43 -1.08
C VAL A 348 -10.06 19.20 -1.02
N ILE A 349 -9.32 20.00 -1.80
CA ILE A 349 -7.86 20.04 -1.79
C ILE A 349 -7.42 21.32 -1.08
N CYS A 350 -6.85 21.20 0.12
CA CYS A 350 -6.36 22.35 0.87
C CYS A 350 -4.86 22.60 0.61
N GLU A 351 -4.40 23.78 0.98
CA GLU A 351 -2.97 24.10 0.96
C GLU A 351 -2.18 23.11 1.84
N LEU A 352 -0.96 22.75 1.39
CA LEU A 352 -0.07 21.85 2.10
C LEU A 352 0.64 22.61 3.24
N SER A 353 -0.14 23.06 4.22
CA SER A 353 0.29 23.78 5.41
C SER A 353 -0.60 23.40 6.59
N VAL A 354 -0.18 23.73 7.80
CA VAL A 354 -0.97 23.53 9.03
C VAL A 354 -2.24 24.37 8.97
N GLU A 355 -2.11 25.61 8.55
CA GLU A 355 -3.19 26.59 8.40
C GLU A 355 -4.16 26.13 7.33
N GLY A 356 -3.67 25.70 6.15
CA GLY A 356 -4.52 25.21 5.06
C GLY A 356 -5.36 24.00 5.46
N ILE A 357 -4.80 23.07 6.24
CA ILE A 357 -5.54 21.93 6.78
C ILE A 357 -6.62 22.44 7.77
N ALA A 358 -6.27 23.36 8.68
CA ALA A 358 -7.21 23.91 9.65
C ALA A 358 -8.34 24.68 8.95
N ASP A 359 -8.03 25.53 7.98
CA ASP A 359 -9.01 26.32 7.21
C ASP A 359 -9.98 25.41 6.45
N GLY A 360 -9.46 24.37 5.78
CA GLY A 360 -10.30 23.42 5.06
C GLY A 360 -11.24 22.62 5.98
N VAL A 361 -10.75 22.22 7.15
CA VAL A 361 -11.60 21.54 8.16
C VAL A 361 -12.66 22.52 8.71
N GLU A 362 -12.28 23.76 9.06
CA GLU A 362 -13.18 24.77 9.58
C GLU A 362 -14.28 25.14 8.58
N GLU A 363 -13.92 25.28 7.29
CA GLU A 363 -14.90 25.54 6.23
C GLU A 363 -15.94 24.43 6.15
N LEU A 364 -15.52 23.16 6.09
CA LEU A 364 -16.43 22.02 5.99
C LEU A 364 -17.23 21.80 7.27
N PHE A 365 -16.66 22.09 8.44
CA PHE A 365 -17.35 22.07 9.71
C PHE A 365 -18.48 23.09 9.79
N LYS A 366 -18.23 24.34 9.36
CA LYS A 366 -19.20 25.44 9.38
C LYS A 366 -20.21 25.35 8.24
N ASN A 367 -19.80 24.90 7.06
CA ASN A 367 -20.66 24.79 5.87
C ASN A 367 -21.21 23.36 5.70
N ARG A 368 -22.21 23.02 6.49
CA ARG A 368 -22.88 21.71 6.43
C ARG A 368 -23.53 21.42 5.08
N MET A 369 -23.99 22.44 4.36
CA MET A 369 -24.55 22.24 3.00
C MET A 369 -23.47 21.75 2.04
N LYS A 370 -22.26 22.34 2.08
CA LYS A 370 -21.12 21.91 1.26
C LYS A 370 -20.72 20.47 1.62
N LEU A 371 -20.57 20.18 2.93
CA LEU A 371 -20.21 18.85 3.41
C LEU A 371 -21.20 17.77 2.91
N ASN A 372 -22.50 18.03 3.05
CA ASN A 372 -23.55 17.11 2.59
C ASN A 372 -23.57 16.98 1.07
N ALA A 373 -23.31 18.04 0.32
CA ALA A 373 -23.22 17.96 -1.14
C ALA A 373 -22.06 17.09 -1.60
N LEU A 374 -20.89 17.18 -0.95
CA LEU A 374 -19.75 16.29 -1.21
C LEU A 374 -20.10 14.82 -0.92
N GLU A 375 -20.77 14.55 0.21
CA GLU A 375 -21.24 13.19 0.57
C GLU A 375 -22.20 12.63 -0.49
N GLU A 376 -23.20 13.40 -0.92
CA GLU A 376 -24.15 12.99 -1.95
C GLU A 376 -23.48 12.75 -3.32
N ASN A 377 -22.45 13.51 -3.64
CA ASN A 377 -21.67 13.30 -4.87
C ASN A 377 -20.82 12.03 -4.78
N CYS A 378 -20.24 11.73 -3.61
CA CYS A 378 -19.59 10.44 -3.39
C CYS A 378 -20.55 9.26 -3.62
N LYS A 379 -21.79 9.33 -3.10
CA LYS A 379 -22.82 8.29 -3.32
C LYS A 379 -23.17 8.07 -4.78
N LYS A 380 -23.12 9.13 -5.60
CA LYS A 380 -23.43 9.08 -7.04
C LYS A 380 -22.26 8.64 -7.92
N THR A 381 -21.05 8.63 -7.38
CA THR A 381 -19.83 8.34 -8.14
C THR A 381 -19.50 6.85 -8.06
N ASN A 382 -19.28 6.22 -9.21
CA ASN A 382 -18.74 4.86 -9.23
C ASN A 382 -17.22 4.93 -9.13
N TYR A 383 -16.68 4.47 -8.00
CA TYR A 383 -15.24 4.40 -7.73
C TYR A 383 -14.62 3.04 -8.08
N SER A 384 -15.40 2.10 -8.61
CA SER A 384 -14.86 0.82 -9.06
C SER A 384 -13.98 1.02 -10.29
N ASN A 385 -12.82 0.42 -10.29
CA ASN A 385 -11.93 0.34 -11.43
C ASN A 385 -11.58 -1.11 -11.78
N SER A 386 -12.47 -2.07 -11.47
CA SER A 386 -12.27 -3.48 -11.78
C SER A 386 -12.09 -3.75 -13.28
N TYR A 387 -12.56 -2.84 -14.16
CA TYR A 387 -12.31 -2.87 -15.60
C TYR A 387 -10.81 -2.83 -15.96
N GLU A 388 -9.97 -2.32 -15.07
CA GLU A 388 -8.50 -2.33 -15.24
C GLU A 388 -7.96 -3.76 -15.40
N LEU A 389 -8.62 -4.77 -14.81
CA LEU A 389 -8.26 -6.18 -14.96
C LEU A 389 -8.41 -6.69 -16.40
N GLU A 390 -9.22 -6.03 -17.24
CA GLU A 390 -9.31 -6.38 -18.65
C GLU A 390 -7.98 -6.20 -19.40
N LYS A 391 -7.17 -5.22 -18.98
CA LYS A 391 -5.80 -5.05 -19.49
C LYS A 391 -4.96 -6.31 -19.23
N LEU A 392 -5.13 -6.91 -18.05
CA LEU A 392 -4.43 -8.11 -17.66
C LEU A 392 -4.96 -9.33 -18.42
N TYR A 393 -6.29 -9.50 -18.51
CA TYR A 393 -6.91 -10.60 -19.22
C TYR A 393 -6.61 -10.59 -20.73
N SER A 394 -6.43 -9.42 -21.33
CA SER A 394 -6.09 -9.31 -22.76
C SER A 394 -4.71 -9.87 -23.12
N LEU A 395 -3.80 -10.07 -22.14
CA LEU A 395 -2.45 -10.56 -22.37
C LEU A 395 -2.38 -12.06 -22.66
N TYR A 396 -3.43 -12.84 -22.34
CA TYR A 396 -3.44 -14.31 -22.47
C TYR A 396 -4.75 -14.87 -23.04
N ARG A 397 -5.58 -14.03 -23.62
CA ARG A 397 -6.78 -14.45 -24.41
C ARG A 397 -6.47 -15.12 -25.73
#